data_336b3e7c0e425d14028de3aa71807a22
#
_entry.id   336b3e7c0e425d14028de3aa71807a22
#
_cell.length_a   1.000
_cell.length_b   1.000
_cell.length_c   1.000
_cell.angle_alpha   90.00
_cell.angle_beta   90.00
_cell.angle_gamma   90.00
#
_symmetry.space_group_name_H-M   'P 1'
#
loop_
_entity.id
_entity.type
_entity.pdbx_description
1 polymer ?
#
loop_
_entity_poly.entity_id
_entity_poly.type
_entity_poly.pdbx_seq_one_letter_code
_entity_poly.pdbx_strand_id
1 'polypeptide(L)'
;MIFGLYAREDILSQQDEVLVEKDTLLEKKATDENGQLTFDSDLYHGKYYVKEEVRKPGYLPNEEIWEIDASYTEQNLAEIKLTKEVKNQPTESQFTKTDATTGEELEGAKLQIIDKEGNVVEEWISTKEPHVVYGLPEGTYTLHEELPPYAEGYVSAEDIEFEVREDGSVTKVEMKDDYSKVEISKTDITTGEELEGAKLQILNKEGEILEEWVTDGKPHLVEKLPVGEELTLREITAPEGYEIAEDVKFTLEDTMEIQKVEMKDARTPETPGVPQTGDDQWKPILLFVLLGVSAAGLMATMIYKKKHGKAE
;
A
#
# COMPACT_ATOMS: atom_id res chain seq x y z
N MET A 1 -6.98 26.22 21.82
CA MET A 1 -6.71 27.58 21.28
C MET A 1 -6.67 28.60 22.41
N ILE A 2 -5.99 29.72 22.27
CA ILE A 2 -5.97 30.78 23.27
C ILE A 2 -6.44 32.07 22.61
N PHE A 3 -7.37 32.76 23.25
CA PHE A 3 -7.91 34.02 22.79
C PHE A 3 -7.59 35.14 23.79
N GLY A 4 -7.41 36.35 23.29
CA GLY A 4 -7.21 37.58 24.07
C GLY A 4 -8.39 38.50 23.88
N LEU A 5 -8.85 39.09 24.99
CA LEU A 5 -9.84 40.18 25.05
C LEU A 5 -9.13 41.53 25.19
N TYR A 6 -9.43 42.48 24.31
CA TYR A 6 -8.74 43.76 24.21
C TYR A 6 -9.72 44.92 24.18
N ALA A 7 -9.29 46.08 24.66
CA ALA A 7 -10.00 47.34 24.47
C ALA A 7 -9.90 47.79 23.00
N ARG A 8 -11.04 48.08 22.33
CA ARG A 8 -11.08 48.53 20.93
C ARG A 8 -10.80 50.04 20.79
N GLU A 9 -11.04 50.80 21.84
CA GLU A 9 -10.89 52.23 21.96
C GLU A 9 -10.41 52.59 23.38
N ASP A 10 -9.99 53.84 23.63
CA ASP A 10 -9.74 54.29 24.98
C ASP A 10 -11.05 54.27 25.77
N ILE A 11 -11.07 53.56 26.88
CA ILE A 11 -12.23 53.46 27.76
C ILE A 11 -12.13 54.60 28.79
N LEU A 12 -13.11 55.47 28.77
CA LEU A 12 -13.11 56.68 29.57
C LEU A 12 -14.01 56.57 30.80
N SER A 13 -13.62 57.27 31.87
CA SER A 13 -14.49 57.53 33.02
C SER A 13 -15.57 58.54 32.66
N GLN A 14 -16.53 58.79 33.60
CA GLN A 14 -17.51 59.82 33.43
C GLN A 14 -16.90 61.27 33.44
N GLN A 15 -15.61 61.40 33.76
CA GLN A 15 -14.84 62.64 33.82
C GLN A 15 -13.82 62.79 32.71
N ASP A 16 -13.97 61.97 31.64
CA ASP A 16 -13.09 61.88 30.47
C ASP A 16 -11.65 61.48 30.81
N GLU A 17 -11.42 60.79 31.94
CA GLU A 17 -10.12 60.20 32.27
C GLU A 17 -10.00 58.81 31.62
N VAL A 18 -8.85 58.48 31.03
CA VAL A 18 -8.61 57.13 30.40
C VAL A 18 -8.47 56.08 31.50
N LEU A 19 -9.39 55.14 31.57
CA LEU A 19 -9.38 53.99 32.48
C LEU A 19 -8.61 52.81 31.89
N VAL A 20 -8.79 52.61 30.59
CA VAL A 20 -8.10 51.57 29.83
C VAL A 20 -7.70 52.13 28.48
N GLU A 21 -6.43 52.04 28.12
CA GLU A 21 -5.95 52.48 26.81
C GLU A 21 -6.38 51.50 25.72
N LYS A 22 -6.59 52.04 24.52
CA LYS A 22 -6.86 51.25 23.33
C LYS A 22 -5.80 50.14 23.15
N ASP A 23 -6.21 48.97 22.64
CA ASP A 23 -5.40 47.78 22.37
C ASP A 23 -4.74 47.17 23.63
N THR A 24 -5.17 47.58 24.85
CA THR A 24 -4.77 46.91 26.09
C THR A 24 -5.40 45.52 26.18
N LEU A 25 -4.57 44.50 26.44
CA LEU A 25 -5.02 43.16 26.78
C LEU A 25 -5.64 43.13 28.17
N LEU A 26 -6.92 42.77 28.27
CA LEU A 26 -7.66 42.66 29.52
C LEU A 26 -7.60 41.27 30.10
N GLU A 27 -7.83 40.26 29.24
CA GLU A 27 -7.80 38.89 29.67
C GLU A 27 -7.31 37.98 28.53
N LYS A 28 -6.61 36.92 28.88
CA LYS A 28 -6.16 35.86 27.95
C LYS A 28 -6.60 34.53 28.50
N LYS A 29 -7.32 33.75 27.68
CA LYS A 29 -7.91 32.47 28.13
C LYS A 29 -7.88 31.42 27.07
N ALA A 30 -7.66 30.15 27.49
CA ALA A 30 -7.71 29.02 26.64
C ALA A 30 -9.15 28.45 26.53
N THR A 31 -9.48 27.89 25.37
CA THR A 31 -10.69 27.10 25.22
C THR A 31 -10.59 25.78 26.02
N ASP A 32 -11.74 25.30 26.50
CA ASP A 32 -11.88 23.97 27.07
C ASP A 32 -11.87 22.87 25.99
N GLU A 33 -12.08 21.63 26.39
CA GLU A 33 -12.13 20.45 25.50
C GLU A 33 -13.28 20.49 24.47
N ASN A 34 -14.34 21.28 24.74
CA ASN A 34 -15.48 21.49 23.84
C ASN A 34 -15.28 22.71 22.93
N GLY A 35 -14.09 23.35 22.98
CA GLY A 35 -13.80 24.56 22.21
C GLY A 35 -14.46 25.83 22.78
N GLN A 36 -14.94 25.80 24.02
CA GLN A 36 -15.61 26.94 24.67
C GLN A 36 -14.67 27.69 25.60
N LEU A 37 -14.85 28.98 25.66
CA LEU A 37 -14.22 29.83 26.68
C LEU A 37 -15.21 30.91 27.14
N THR A 38 -15.03 31.40 28.37
CA THR A 38 -15.77 32.55 28.89
C THR A 38 -14.75 33.49 29.52
N PHE A 39 -14.74 34.75 29.12
CA PHE A 39 -13.98 35.79 29.77
C PHE A 39 -14.71 36.22 31.04
N ASP A 40 -14.00 36.35 32.14
CA ASP A 40 -14.57 36.61 33.45
C ASP A 40 -14.27 38.05 33.91
N SER A 41 -13.59 38.88 33.08
CA SER A 41 -13.25 40.26 33.37
C SER A 41 -14.51 41.15 33.47
N ASP A 42 -14.60 41.92 34.53
CA ASP A 42 -15.57 43.03 34.62
C ASP A 42 -15.19 44.11 33.62
N LEU A 43 -16.07 44.38 32.65
CA LEU A 43 -15.84 45.37 31.61
C LEU A 43 -16.51 46.69 31.93
N TYR A 44 -15.79 47.79 31.74
CA TYR A 44 -16.38 49.14 31.70
C TYR A 44 -17.22 49.30 30.42
N HIS A 45 -18.10 50.30 30.41
CA HIS A 45 -18.82 50.65 29.18
C HIS A 45 -17.85 51.01 28.06
N GLY A 46 -17.98 50.40 26.90
CA GLY A 46 -17.12 50.68 25.77
C GLY A 46 -17.07 49.54 24.77
N LYS A 47 -16.19 49.66 23.79
CA LYS A 47 -16.01 48.64 22.74
C LYS A 47 -14.76 47.86 22.99
N TYR A 48 -14.89 46.58 22.77
CA TYR A 48 -13.83 45.57 22.93
C TYR A 48 -13.69 44.74 21.70
N TYR A 49 -12.65 43.91 21.61
CA TYR A 49 -12.51 42.91 20.61
C TYR A 49 -11.81 41.66 21.15
N VAL A 50 -12.11 40.53 20.55
CA VAL A 50 -11.43 39.27 20.79
C VAL A 50 -10.67 38.91 19.54
N LYS A 51 -9.46 38.39 19.70
CA LYS A 51 -8.68 37.75 18.62
C LYS A 51 -8.01 36.49 19.12
N GLU A 52 -7.66 35.60 18.18
CA GLU A 52 -6.84 34.44 18.47
C GLU A 52 -5.41 34.85 18.74
N GLU A 53 -4.85 34.38 19.86
CA GLU A 53 -3.47 34.62 20.25
C GLU A 53 -2.56 33.42 20.02
N VAL A 54 -3.12 32.22 20.22
CA VAL A 54 -2.42 30.95 19.99
C VAL A 54 -3.39 29.94 19.37
N ARG A 55 -3.10 29.60 18.15
CA ARG A 55 -3.86 28.56 17.43
C ARG A 55 -3.54 27.15 17.95
N LYS A 56 -4.41 26.20 17.68
CA LYS A 56 -4.13 24.78 17.85
C LYS A 56 -3.29 24.31 16.64
N PRO A 57 -2.23 23.51 16.83
CA PRO A 57 -1.52 22.88 15.71
C PRO A 57 -2.49 22.16 14.76
N GLY A 58 -2.24 22.23 13.46
CA GLY A 58 -3.10 21.67 12.43
C GLY A 58 -4.28 22.56 12.02
N TYR A 59 -4.32 23.81 12.48
CA TYR A 59 -5.29 24.81 12.04
C TYR A 59 -4.60 26.03 11.45
N LEU A 60 -5.24 26.64 10.45
CA LEU A 60 -4.75 27.86 9.83
C LEU A 60 -4.81 29.02 10.81
N PRO A 61 -3.91 30.03 10.68
CA PRO A 61 -3.99 31.25 11.44
C PRO A 61 -5.33 31.94 11.20
N ASN A 62 -5.98 32.38 12.28
CA ASN A 62 -7.19 33.16 12.18
C ASN A 62 -6.89 34.60 12.63
N GLU A 63 -6.80 35.51 11.66
CA GLU A 63 -6.55 36.92 11.88
C GLU A 63 -7.84 37.74 12.09
N GLU A 64 -8.99 37.08 12.13
CA GLU A 64 -10.26 37.76 12.33
C GLU A 64 -10.34 38.37 13.74
N ILE A 65 -10.87 39.58 13.80
CA ILE A 65 -11.14 40.32 15.04
C ILE A 65 -12.65 40.32 15.26
N TRP A 66 -13.09 39.86 16.43
CA TRP A 66 -14.50 39.84 16.80
C TRP A 66 -14.80 41.01 17.74
N GLU A 67 -15.51 42.00 17.20
CA GLU A 67 -15.91 43.17 17.97
C GLU A 67 -17.02 42.82 18.96
N ILE A 68 -16.89 43.38 20.17
CA ILE A 68 -17.83 43.30 21.28
C ILE A 68 -18.23 44.69 21.67
N ASP A 69 -19.50 45.04 21.58
CA ASP A 69 -20.04 46.31 22.09
C ASP A 69 -20.65 46.09 23.48
N ALA A 70 -19.94 46.53 24.51
CA ALA A 70 -20.37 46.55 25.89
C ALA A 70 -20.96 47.94 26.28
N SER A 71 -21.36 48.73 25.30
CA SER A 71 -22.05 49.98 25.52
C SER A 71 -23.46 49.70 26.03
N TYR A 72 -23.70 50.08 27.26
CA TYR A 72 -24.93 49.79 27.97
C TYR A 72 -25.99 50.84 27.74
N THR A 73 -27.21 50.45 27.32
CA THR A 73 -28.31 51.38 27.04
C THR A 73 -29.48 51.25 28.00
N GLU A 74 -29.56 50.18 28.80
CA GLU A 74 -30.71 49.94 29.67
C GLU A 74 -30.33 49.90 31.17
N GLN A 75 -31.03 50.64 31.99
CA GLN A 75 -30.82 50.71 33.46
C GLN A 75 -31.52 49.52 34.11
N ASN A 76 -30.82 48.46 34.50
CA ASN A 76 -31.26 47.36 35.39
C ASN A 76 -30.86 45.93 34.93
N LEU A 77 -29.91 45.77 34.03
CA LEU A 77 -29.35 44.43 33.75
C LEU A 77 -28.16 44.18 34.66
N ALA A 78 -28.21 43.10 35.46
CA ALA A 78 -27.12 42.73 36.35
C ALA A 78 -25.96 42.02 35.58
N GLU A 79 -26.24 41.49 34.37
CA GLU A 79 -25.27 40.77 33.57
C GLU A 79 -25.66 40.84 32.08
N ILE A 80 -24.70 41.12 31.20
CA ILE A 80 -24.86 41.07 29.76
C ILE A 80 -24.05 39.86 29.26
N LYS A 81 -24.75 38.86 28.65
CA LYS A 81 -24.10 37.71 28.02
C LYS A 81 -24.01 37.92 26.51
N LEU A 82 -22.79 38.00 26.02
CA LEU A 82 -22.50 38.06 24.60
C LEU A 82 -21.90 36.73 24.17
N THR A 83 -22.45 36.09 23.14
CA THR A 83 -21.93 34.84 22.62
C THR A 83 -21.52 35.01 21.16
N LYS A 84 -20.35 34.53 20.81
CA LYS A 84 -19.83 34.52 19.44
C LYS A 84 -19.31 33.13 19.10
N GLU A 85 -19.69 32.62 17.94
CA GLU A 85 -19.10 31.41 17.36
C GLU A 85 -17.95 31.81 16.46
N VAL A 86 -16.83 31.13 16.61
CA VAL A 86 -15.61 31.31 15.82
C VAL A 86 -15.33 30.01 15.08
N LYS A 87 -15.17 30.06 13.75
CA LYS A 87 -14.83 28.91 12.92
C LYS A 87 -13.37 28.97 12.55
N ASN A 88 -12.64 27.94 12.93
CA ASN A 88 -11.25 27.75 12.53
C ASN A 88 -11.17 26.71 11.43
N GLN A 89 -10.32 26.96 10.45
CA GLN A 89 -10.10 26.07 9.31
C GLN A 89 -8.92 25.15 9.60
N PRO A 90 -9.09 23.82 9.55
CA PRO A 90 -7.98 22.89 9.65
C PRO A 90 -7.11 22.93 8.37
N THR A 91 -5.87 22.47 8.47
CA THR A 91 -5.07 22.07 7.31
C THR A 91 -5.78 20.95 6.57
N GLU A 92 -5.54 20.83 5.28
CA GLU A 92 -6.08 19.76 4.44
C GLU A 92 -4.96 19.09 3.65
N SER A 93 -4.94 17.76 3.68
CA SER A 93 -4.00 16.95 2.92
C SER A 93 -4.78 15.86 2.17
N GLN A 94 -4.50 15.69 0.87
CA GLN A 94 -5.14 14.72 0.00
C GLN A 94 -4.10 13.70 -0.49
N PHE A 95 -4.42 12.43 -0.37
CA PHE A 95 -3.55 11.31 -0.74
C PHE A 95 -4.25 10.45 -1.78
N THR A 96 -3.55 10.21 -2.89
CA THR A 96 -3.98 9.30 -3.95
C THR A 96 -3.02 8.13 -4.03
N LYS A 97 -3.56 6.93 -4.24
CA LYS A 97 -2.80 5.71 -4.50
C LYS A 97 -3.18 5.24 -5.89
N THR A 98 -2.25 5.25 -6.84
CA THR A 98 -2.56 4.99 -8.23
C THR A 98 -1.69 3.88 -8.82
N ASP A 99 -2.24 3.17 -9.79
CA ASP A 99 -1.51 2.25 -10.66
C ASP A 99 -0.56 3.07 -11.57
N ALA A 100 0.72 2.75 -11.56
CA ALA A 100 1.75 3.50 -12.30
C ALA A 100 1.57 3.42 -13.82
N THR A 101 0.89 2.38 -14.33
CA THR A 101 0.67 2.15 -15.76
C THR A 101 -0.60 2.83 -16.27
N THR A 102 -1.71 2.69 -15.54
CA THR A 102 -3.02 3.20 -15.96
C THR A 102 -3.32 4.60 -15.42
N GLY A 103 -2.71 4.97 -14.29
CA GLY A 103 -3.01 6.20 -13.55
C GLY A 103 -4.36 6.17 -12.83
N GLU A 104 -5.03 5.02 -12.79
CA GLU A 104 -6.29 4.86 -12.05
C GLU A 104 -6.02 4.67 -10.56
N GLU A 105 -6.97 5.10 -9.71
CA GLU A 105 -6.89 4.87 -8.26
C GLU A 105 -6.82 3.38 -7.95
N LEU A 106 -5.86 3.01 -7.08
CA LEU A 106 -5.60 1.64 -6.66
C LEU A 106 -6.21 1.37 -5.29
N GLU A 107 -7.09 0.38 -5.23
CA GLU A 107 -7.79 -0.06 -4.01
C GLU A 107 -7.00 -1.16 -3.30
N GLY A 108 -7.04 -1.16 -1.96
CA GLY A 108 -6.56 -2.28 -1.14
C GLY A 108 -5.14 -2.12 -0.58
N ALA A 109 -4.41 -1.08 -0.94
CA ALA A 109 -3.11 -0.77 -0.34
C ALA A 109 -3.27 -0.25 1.09
N LYS A 110 -2.46 -0.72 2.03
CA LYS A 110 -2.41 -0.20 3.39
C LYS A 110 -1.37 0.89 3.51
N LEU A 111 -1.81 2.11 3.79
CA LEU A 111 -1.00 3.32 3.81
C LEU A 111 -0.92 3.92 5.21
N GLN A 112 0.19 4.55 5.53
CA GLN A 112 0.46 5.23 6.79
C GLN A 112 1.07 6.61 6.55
N ILE A 113 0.68 7.58 7.35
CA ILE A 113 1.41 8.84 7.51
C ILE A 113 2.25 8.73 8.78
N ILE A 114 3.56 8.93 8.63
CA ILE A 114 4.54 8.83 9.70
C ILE A 114 5.13 10.21 9.95
N ASP A 115 5.18 10.64 11.22
CA ASP A 115 5.83 11.88 11.60
C ASP A 115 7.36 11.74 11.63
N LYS A 116 8.07 12.83 11.80
CA LYS A 116 9.54 12.86 11.87
C LYS A 116 10.14 12.12 13.08
N GLU A 117 9.34 11.85 14.10
CA GLU A 117 9.70 11.04 15.26
C GLU A 117 9.49 9.53 15.02
N GLY A 118 8.90 9.15 13.88
CA GLY A 118 8.62 7.77 13.51
C GLY A 118 7.28 7.24 14.04
N ASN A 119 6.38 8.10 14.52
CA ASN A 119 5.05 7.69 14.96
C ASN A 119 4.08 7.68 13.79
N VAL A 120 3.25 6.65 13.71
CA VAL A 120 2.11 6.62 12.78
C VAL A 120 1.04 7.56 13.30
N VAL A 121 0.72 8.61 12.52
CA VAL A 121 -0.28 9.62 12.86
C VAL A 121 -1.62 9.39 12.16
N GLU A 122 -1.62 8.66 11.05
CA GLU A 122 -2.81 8.25 10.29
C GLU A 122 -2.53 6.91 9.61
N GLU A 123 -3.55 6.05 9.47
CA GLU A 123 -3.48 4.76 8.78
C GLU A 123 -4.82 4.47 8.10
N TRP A 124 -4.78 4.02 6.84
CA TRP A 124 -6.00 3.65 6.09
C TRP A 124 -5.72 2.60 5.01
N ILE A 125 -6.79 2.05 4.46
CA ILE A 125 -6.76 1.24 3.24
C ILE A 125 -7.18 2.12 2.07
N SER A 126 -6.42 2.11 0.99
CA SER A 126 -6.74 2.87 -0.22
C SER A 126 -8.06 2.41 -0.86
N THR A 127 -8.75 3.35 -1.47
CA THR A 127 -10.02 3.15 -2.18
C THR A 127 -9.92 3.78 -3.56
N LYS A 128 -11.02 3.75 -4.32
CA LYS A 128 -11.13 4.42 -5.63
C LYS A 128 -11.28 5.95 -5.55
N GLU A 129 -11.17 6.50 -4.36
CA GLU A 129 -11.28 7.92 -4.09
C GLU A 129 -10.08 8.38 -3.26
N PRO A 130 -9.61 9.63 -3.44
CA PRO A 130 -8.54 10.18 -2.62
C PRO A 130 -8.86 10.14 -1.13
N HIS A 131 -7.90 9.78 -0.29
CA HIS A 131 -8.03 9.89 1.16
C HIS A 131 -7.72 11.33 1.60
N VAL A 132 -8.60 11.94 2.41
CA VAL A 132 -8.45 13.31 2.88
C VAL A 132 -8.25 13.33 4.38
N VAL A 133 -7.16 13.94 4.81
CA VAL A 133 -6.80 14.12 6.22
C VAL A 133 -6.87 15.60 6.58
N TYR A 134 -7.58 15.90 7.65
CA TYR A 134 -7.70 17.26 8.19
C TYR A 134 -6.93 17.40 9.49
N GLY A 135 -6.33 18.56 9.69
CA GLY A 135 -5.75 18.93 10.98
C GLY A 135 -4.35 18.35 11.24
N LEU A 136 -3.62 17.91 10.22
CA LEU A 136 -2.21 17.63 10.37
C LEU A 136 -1.45 18.91 10.71
N PRO A 137 -0.67 18.94 11.80
CA PRO A 137 0.20 20.08 12.12
C PRO A 137 1.19 20.41 11.00
N GLU A 138 1.65 21.66 10.94
CA GLU A 138 2.76 22.04 10.08
C GLU A 138 4.00 21.20 10.37
N GLY A 139 4.59 20.61 9.33
CA GLY A 139 5.77 19.77 9.48
C GLY A 139 6.02 18.88 8.27
N THR A 140 7.10 18.13 8.37
CA THR A 140 7.48 17.10 7.39
C THR A 140 6.99 15.74 7.87
N TYR A 141 6.44 14.97 6.95
CA TYR A 141 5.89 13.64 7.14
C TYR A 141 6.35 12.72 6.04
N THR A 142 6.21 11.42 6.28
CA THR A 142 6.44 10.37 5.28
C THR A 142 5.12 9.65 5.01
N LEU A 143 4.74 9.55 3.73
CA LEU A 143 3.73 8.59 3.28
C LEU A 143 4.43 7.26 3.03
N HIS A 144 4.04 6.24 3.78
CA HIS A 144 4.60 4.90 3.75
C HIS A 144 3.52 3.90 3.33
N GLU A 145 3.88 2.95 2.49
CA GLU A 145 3.05 1.81 2.17
C GLU A 145 3.46 0.60 3.00
N GLU A 146 2.62 0.18 3.93
CA GLU A 146 2.86 -0.99 4.75
C GLU A 146 2.58 -2.29 3.99
N LEU A 147 1.53 -2.30 3.17
CA LEU A 147 1.12 -3.47 2.39
C LEU A 147 0.50 -3.04 1.06
N PRO A 148 1.14 -3.32 -0.08
CA PRO A 148 0.50 -3.22 -1.38
C PRO A 148 -0.47 -4.38 -1.62
N PRO A 149 -1.30 -4.36 -2.66
CA PRO A 149 -2.16 -5.48 -3.03
C PRO A 149 -1.36 -6.59 -3.71
N TYR A 150 -0.54 -7.32 -2.95
CA TYR A 150 0.35 -8.38 -3.44
C TYR A 150 -0.36 -9.48 -4.24
N ALA A 151 -1.57 -9.85 -3.84
CA ALA A 151 -2.37 -10.86 -4.55
C ALA A 151 -2.74 -10.43 -5.97
N GLU A 152 -2.76 -9.13 -6.24
CA GLU A 152 -3.03 -8.54 -7.54
C GLU A 152 -1.75 -8.24 -8.33
N GLY A 153 -0.59 -8.64 -7.79
CA GLY A 153 0.70 -8.54 -8.45
C GLY A 153 1.37 -7.17 -8.36
N TYR A 154 0.95 -6.31 -7.45
CA TYR A 154 1.64 -5.05 -7.18
C TYR A 154 2.83 -5.26 -6.24
N VAL A 155 3.82 -4.39 -6.34
CA VAL A 155 4.99 -4.32 -5.47
C VAL A 155 4.99 -3.01 -4.70
N SER A 156 5.61 -3.01 -3.52
CA SER A 156 5.66 -1.84 -2.63
C SER A 156 6.27 -0.61 -3.32
N ALA A 157 5.62 0.53 -3.15
CA ALA A 157 6.16 1.82 -3.55
C ALA A 157 7.25 2.29 -2.58
N GLU A 158 8.14 3.16 -3.07
CA GLU A 158 9.07 3.86 -2.19
C GLU A 158 8.33 4.90 -1.33
N ASP A 159 8.86 5.14 -0.13
CA ASP A 159 8.37 6.17 0.77
C ASP A 159 8.43 7.56 0.13
N ILE A 160 7.40 8.39 0.39
CA ILE A 160 7.32 9.76 -0.11
C ILE A 160 7.35 10.73 1.05
N GLU A 161 8.39 11.56 1.11
CA GLU A 161 8.44 12.69 2.04
C GLU A 161 7.58 13.85 1.52
N PHE A 162 6.76 14.45 2.39
CA PHE A 162 5.93 15.60 2.06
C PHE A 162 5.85 16.61 3.21
N GLU A 163 5.50 17.85 2.88
CA GLU A 163 5.41 18.96 3.84
C GLU A 163 3.96 19.44 3.96
N VAL A 164 3.48 19.56 5.17
CA VAL A 164 2.21 20.22 5.51
C VAL A 164 2.49 21.65 5.92
N ARG A 165 1.75 22.60 5.34
CA ARG A 165 1.85 24.04 5.63
C ARG A 165 0.54 24.56 6.18
N GLU A 166 0.64 25.47 7.11
CA GLU A 166 -0.52 26.18 7.69
C GLU A 166 -0.79 27.51 6.98
N ASP A 167 -0.65 27.53 5.63
CA ASP A 167 -0.85 28.71 4.77
C ASP A 167 -2.16 28.69 3.96
N GLY A 168 -2.98 27.66 4.18
CA GLY A 168 -4.24 27.44 3.48
C GLY A 168 -4.12 26.68 2.16
N SER A 169 -2.92 26.29 1.76
CA SER A 169 -2.73 25.39 0.62
C SER A 169 -3.16 23.96 0.98
N VAL A 170 -3.75 23.26 0.01
CA VAL A 170 -4.04 21.82 0.14
C VAL A 170 -2.80 21.03 -0.24
N THR A 171 -2.26 20.25 0.69
CA THR A 171 -1.15 19.33 0.41
C THR A 171 -1.69 18.14 -0.41
N LYS A 172 -1.07 17.87 -1.57
CA LYS A 172 -1.44 16.73 -2.43
C LYS A 172 -0.25 15.81 -2.60
N VAL A 173 -0.45 14.53 -2.31
CA VAL A 173 0.57 13.49 -2.42
C VAL A 173 0.01 12.33 -3.22
N GLU A 174 0.71 11.92 -4.28
CA GLU A 174 0.36 10.77 -5.10
C GLU A 174 1.44 9.70 -4.94
N MET A 175 1.04 8.49 -4.55
CA MET A 175 1.91 7.31 -4.47
C MET A 175 1.49 6.32 -5.57
N LYS A 176 2.47 5.77 -6.28
CA LYS A 176 2.25 4.91 -7.45
C LYS A 176 2.84 3.52 -7.21
N ASP A 177 2.06 2.49 -7.51
CA ASP A 177 2.54 1.11 -7.54
C ASP A 177 2.79 0.64 -8.96
N ASP A 178 3.88 -0.09 -9.12
CA ASP A 178 4.19 -0.87 -10.32
C ASP A 178 3.88 -2.35 -10.08
N TYR A 179 3.94 -3.16 -11.13
CA TYR A 179 3.72 -4.60 -11.07
C TYR A 179 5.01 -5.37 -10.81
N SER A 180 4.84 -6.57 -10.24
CA SER A 180 5.87 -7.59 -10.27
C SER A 180 6.23 -7.94 -11.71
N LYS A 181 7.51 -8.24 -11.98
CA LYS A 181 8.00 -8.60 -13.32
C LYS A 181 8.90 -9.81 -13.21
N VAL A 182 8.64 -10.81 -14.05
CA VAL A 182 9.48 -12.00 -14.13
C VAL A 182 9.75 -12.38 -15.57
N GLU A 183 11.02 -12.63 -15.88
CA GLU A 183 11.47 -13.15 -17.16
C GLU A 183 11.64 -14.66 -17.04
N ILE A 184 10.89 -15.42 -17.85
CA ILE A 184 10.91 -16.88 -17.89
C ILE A 184 11.74 -17.33 -19.09
N SER A 185 12.82 -18.08 -18.81
CA SER A 185 13.66 -18.72 -19.83
C SER A 185 13.38 -20.21 -19.92
N LYS A 186 13.26 -20.72 -21.14
CA LYS A 186 13.13 -22.14 -21.46
C LYS A 186 14.35 -22.59 -22.26
N THR A 187 15.26 -23.33 -21.64
CA THR A 187 16.59 -23.56 -22.22
C THR A 187 16.97 -25.05 -22.38
N ASP A 188 17.83 -25.37 -23.36
CA ASP A 188 18.48 -26.67 -23.46
C ASP A 188 19.51 -26.82 -22.32
N ILE A 189 19.38 -27.86 -21.51
CA ILE A 189 20.23 -28.09 -20.32
C ILE A 189 21.72 -28.23 -20.67
N THR A 190 22.05 -28.57 -21.92
CA THR A 190 23.42 -28.80 -22.37
C THR A 190 24.06 -27.54 -22.98
N THR A 191 23.30 -26.85 -23.81
CA THR A 191 23.80 -25.67 -24.57
C THR A 191 23.48 -24.35 -23.90
N GLY A 192 22.42 -24.29 -23.08
CA GLY A 192 21.89 -23.05 -22.50
C GLY A 192 21.17 -22.16 -23.52
N GLU A 193 20.91 -22.67 -24.74
CA GLU A 193 20.17 -21.93 -25.75
C GLU A 193 18.67 -21.97 -25.47
N GLU A 194 17.98 -20.85 -25.75
CA GLU A 194 16.53 -20.75 -25.62
C GLU A 194 15.83 -21.70 -26.59
N LEU A 195 14.76 -22.34 -26.14
CA LEU A 195 13.97 -23.32 -26.89
C LEU A 195 12.66 -22.74 -27.38
N GLU A 196 12.33 -23.02 -28.64
CA GLU A 196 11.05 -22.66 -29.26
C GLU A 196 10.11 -23.85 -29.25
N GLY A 197 8.79 -23.62 -29.08
CA GLY A 197 7.73 -24.62 -29.25
C GLY A 197 7.32 -25.34 -27.96
N ALA A 198 7.89 -25.03 -26.81
CA ALA A 198 7.39 -25.49 -25.52
C ALA A 198 6.08 -24.77 -25.15
N LYS A 199 5.07 -25.53 -24.71
CA LYS A 199 3.87 -24.92 -24.10
C LYS A 199 4.00 -24.89 -22.60
N LEU A 200 4.04 -23.69 -22.01
CA LEU A 200 4.24 -23.45 -20.60
C LEU A 200 3.01 -22.83 -19.94
N GLN A 201 2.85 -23.10 -18.66
CA GLN A 201 1.85 -22.49 -17.80
C GLN A 201 2.49 -22.03 -16.48
N ILE A 202 2.02 -20.90 -15.95
CA ILE A 202 2.24 -20.49 -14.56
C ILE A 202 0.95 -20.75 -13.80
N LEU A 203 1.05 -21.45 -12.68
CA LEU A 203 -0.07 -21.84 -11.82
C LEU A 203 0.11 -21.25 -10.43
N ASN A 204 -0.99 -20.82 -9.80
CA ASN A 204 -1.00 -20.51 -8.38
C ASN A 204 -1.02 -21.79 -7.52
N LYS A 205 -1.01 -21.64 -6.20
CA LYS A 205 -1.03 -22.77 -5.25
C LYS A 205 -2.32 -23.61 -5.30
N GLU A 206 -3.42 -23.04 -5.80
CA GLU A 206 -4.70 -23.73 -6.02
C GLU A 206 -4.72 -24.50 -7.33
N GLY A 207 -3.71 -24.33 -8.19
CA GLY A 207 -3.62 -24.96 -9.50
C GLY A 207 -4.37 -24.21 -10.61
N GLU A 208 -4.75 -22.97 -10.37
CA GLU A 208 -5.36 -22.11 -11.38
C GLU A 208 -4.28 -21.55 -12.31
N ILE A 209 -4.59 -21.48 -13.60
CA ILE A 209 -3.67 -20.95 -14.61
C ILE A 209 -3.69 -19.43 -14.56
N LEU A 210 -2.55 -18.81 -14.23
CA LEU A 210 -2.35 -17.37 -14.25
C LEU A 210 -1.86 -16.89 -15.62
N GLU A 211 -0.99 -17.66 -16.28
CA GLU A 211 -0.42 -17.35 -17.59
C GLU A 211 -0.21 -18.64 -18.38
N GLU A 212 -0.40 -18.61 -19.71
CA GLU A 212 -0.14 -19.71 -20.63
C GLU A 212 0.39 -19.19 -21.96
N TRP A 213 1.52 -19.75 -22.44
CA TRP A 213 2.11 -19.34 -23.72
C TRP A 213 2.86 -20.50 -24.38
N VAL A 214 3.29 -20.25 -25.62
CA VAL A 214 4.23 -21.13 -26.35
C VAL A 214 5.54 -20.36 -26.53
N THR A 215 6.67 -20.97 -26.20
CA THR A 215 7.99 -20.33 -26.30
C THR A 215 8.36 -20.07 -27.78
N ASP A 216 9.02 -18.94 -28.03
CA ASP A 216 9.44 -18.46 -29.35
C ASP A 216 10.97 -18.38 -29.52
N GLY A 217 11.73 -19.06 -28.65
CA GLY A 217 13.19 -19.02 -28.63
C GLY A 217 13.78 -17.77 -27.98
N LYS A 218 13.01 -17.10 -27.14
CA LYS A 218 13.41 -15.94 -26.30
C LYS A 218 12.81 -16.06 -24.93
N PRO A 219 13.42 -15.38 -23.92
CA PRO A 219 12.79 -15.22 -22.63
C PRO A 219 11.42 -14.55 -22.74
N HIS A 220 10.42 -15.04 -22.00
CA HIS A 220 9.08 -14.50 -21.94
C HIS A 220 8.92 -13.64 -20.69
N LEU A 221 8.55 -12.36 -20.87
CA LEU A 221 8.27 -11.45 -19.76
C LEU A 221 6.81 -11.61 -19.33
N VAL A 222 6.60 -11.90 -18.07
CA VAL A 222 5.29 -11.92 -17.42
C VAL A 222 5.24 -10.84 -16.36
N GLU A 223 4.16 -10.09 -16.35
CA GLU A 223 3.90 -9.02 -15.39
C GLU A 223 2.66 -9.34 -14.56
N LYS A 224 2.57 -8.73 -13.39
CA LYS A 224 1.37 -8.77 -12.55
C LYS A 224 1.04 -10.16 -12.00
N LEU A 225 2.07 -10.91 -11.59
CA LEU A 225 1.89 -12.15 -10.84
C LEU A 225 1.89 -11.89 -9.33
N PRO A 226 1.15 -12.69 -8.53
CA PRO A 226 1.14 -12.57 -7.07
C PRO A 226 2.54 -12.58 -6.46
N VAL A 227 2.79 -11.65 -5.52
CA VAL A 227 4.05 -11.52 -4.79
C VAL A 227 3.98 -12.30 -3.47
N GLY A 228 5.07 -12.96 -3.08
CA GLY A 228 5.17 -13.68 -1.81
C GLY A 228 4.44 -15.03 -1.77
N GLU A 229 3.75 -15.44 -2.84
CA GLU A 229 3.09 -16.73 -2.95
C GLU A 229 3.92 -17.73 -3.77
N GLU A 230 3.81 -19.03 -3.44
CA GLU A 230 4.43 -20.09 -4.24
C GLU A 230 3.69 -20.25 -5.56
N LEU A 231 4.40 -20.06 -6.67
CA LEU A 231 3.96 -20.27 -8.04
C LEU A 231 4.62 -21.52 -8.61
N THR A 232 3.98 -22.13 -9.62
CA THR A 232 4.50 -23.31 -10.30
C THR A 232 4.58 -23.03 -11.80
N LEU A 233 5.78 -23.07 -12.36
CA LEU A 233 6.00 -23.11 -13.81
C LEU A 233 5.94 -24.55 -14.25
N ARG A 234 5.01 -24.87 -15.15
CA ARG A 234 4.74 -26.22 -15.66
C ARG A 234 4.86 -26.27 -17.18
N GLU A 235 5.49 -27.30 -17.65
CA GLU A 235 5.51 -27.63 -19.08
C GLU A 235 4.39 -28.57 -19.42
N ILE A 236 3.57 -28.19 -20.40
CA ILE A 236 2.45 -29.01 -20.91
C ILE A 236 2.89 -29.82 -22.14
N THR A 237 3.75 -29.21 -22.96
CA THR A 237 4.28 -29.84 -24.18
C THR A 237 5.71 -29.42 -24.36
N ALA A 238 6.63 -30.37 -24.45
CA ALA A 238 8.03 -30.08 -24.73
C ALA A 238 8.25 -29.76 -26.22
N PRO A 239 9.34 -29.06 -26.55
CA PRO A 239 9.79 -28.88 -27.92
C PRO A 239 10.11 -30.20 -28.59
N GLU A 240 10.08 -30.23 -29.92
CA GLU A 240 10.43 -31.45 -30.67
C GLU A 240 11.89 -31.91 -30.35
N GLY A 241 12.03 -33.16 -29.96
CA GLY A 241 13.31 -33.78 -29.60
C GLY A 241 13.73 -33.58 -28.14
N TYR A 242 12.83 -33.08 -27.29
CA TYR A 242 13.05 -32.89 -25.87
C TYR A 242 12.08 -33.69 -25.00
N GLU A 243 12.46 -33.95 -23.77
CA GLU A 243 11.59 -34.56 -22.76
C GLU A 243 10.90 -33.46 -21.99
N ILE A 244 9.66 -33.72 -21.50
CA ILE A 244 8.94 -32.77 -20.64
C ILE A 244 9.73 -32.55 -19.33
N ALA A 245 9.99 -31.30 -18.97
CA ALA A 245 10.65 -30.94 -17.74
C ALA A 245 9.78 -31.17 -16.50
N GLU A 246 10.41 -31.34 -15.36
CA GLU A 246 9.73 -31.30 -14.07
C GLU A 246 9.25 -29.86 -13.75
N ASP A 247 8.17 -29.76 -12.98
CA ASP A 247 7.65 -28.46 -12.50
C ASP A 247 8.73 -27.68 -11.74
N VAL A 248 8.84 -26.38 -12.02
CA VAL A 248 9.70 -25.45 -11.30
C VAL A 248 8.85 -24.60 -10.36
N LYS A 249 9.12 -24.68 -9.05
CA LYS A 249 8.48 -23.85 -8.05
C LYS A 249 9.29 -22.59 -7.81
N PHE A 250 8.62 -21.45 -7.74
CA PHE A 250 9.25 -20.16 -7.48
C PHE A 250 8.31 -19.23 -6.71
N THR A 251 8.87 -18.19 -6.11
CA THR A 251 8.14 -17.13 -5.41
C THR A 251 8.73 -15.81 -5.87
N LEU A 252 7.88 -14.84 -6.17
CA LEU A 252 8.32 -13.49 -6.50
C LEU A 252 8.56 -12.70 -5.23
N GLU A 253 9.68 -11.99 -5.19
CA GLU A 253 10.01 -11.05 -4.14
C GLU A 253 9.34 -9.69 -4.41
N ASP A 254 9.15 -8.91 -3.34
CA ASP A 254 8.64 -7.56 -3.41
C ASP A 254 9.75 -6.61 -3.94
N THR A 255 9.79 -6.46 -5.24
CA THR A 255 10.77 -5.60 -5.94
C THR A 255 10.27 -5.19 -7.31
N MET A 256 10.61 -3.97 -7.73
CA MET A 256 10.36 -3.47 -9.10
C MET A 256 11.35 -4.03 -10.13
N GLU A 257 12.42 -4.73 -9.70
CA GLU A 257 13.38 -5.34 -10.61
C GLU A 257 12.79 -6.57 -11.32
N ILE A 258 13.23 -6.82 -12.56
CA ILE A 258 12.85 -8.01 -13.30
C ILE A 258 13.53 -9.23 -12.68
N GLN A 259 12.73 -10.12 -12.11
CA GLN A 259 13.18 -11.39 -11.56
C GLN A 259 13.34 -12.43 -12.67
N LYS A 260 14.09 -13.51 -12.44
CA LYS A 260 14.37 -14.51 -13.48
C LYS A 260 14.09 -15.90 -12.99
N VAL A 261 13.39 -16.68 -13.84
CA VAL A 261 13.12 -18.10 -13.61
C VAL A 261 13.49 -18.86 -14.87
N GLU A 262 14.21 -19.96 -14.71
CA GLU A 262 14.68 -20.79 -15.81
C GLU A 262 14.14 -22.21 -15.68
N MET A 263 13.57 -22.76 -16.76
CA MET A 263 13.22 -24.17 -16.91
C MET A 263 14.08 -24.81 -17.99
N LYS A 264 14.68 -25.95 -17.66
CA LYS A 264 15.67 -26.65 -18.53
C LYS A 264 15.11 -27.95 -19.06
N ASP A 265 15.28 -28.21 -20.37
CA ASP A 265 14.93 -29.46 -20.99
C ASP A 265 16.15 -30.30 -21.35
N ALA A 266 15.98 -31.58 -21.16
CA ALA A 266 16.92 -32.58 -21.67
C ALA A 266 16.46 -33.11 -23.03
N ARG A 267 17.39 -33.33 -23.94
CA ARG A 267 17.07 -33.97 -25.21
C ARG A 267 16.62 -35.41 -25.01
N THR A 268 15.62 -35.84 -25.78
CA THR A 268 15.25 -37.24 -25.80
C THR A 268 16.46 -38.09 -26.26
N PRO A 269 16.78 -39.20 -25.55
CA PRO A 269 17.87 -40.06 -25.96
C PRO A 269 17.67 -40.58 -27.39
N GLU A 270 18.67 -40.38 -28.24
CA GLU A 270 18.63 -41.02 -29.56
C GLU A 270 18.57 -42.51 -29.36
N THR A 271 17.54 -43.16 -29.87
CA THR A 271 17.50 -44.62 -29.97
C THR A 271 18.62 -45.03 -30.93
N PRO A 272 19.64 -45.82 -30.50
CA PRO A 272 20.68 -46.25 -31.40
C PRO A 272 20.02 -46.94 -32.60
N GLY A 273 20.21 -46.36 -33.78
CA GLY A 273 19.70 -46.96 -35.01
C GLY A 273 20.19 -48.39 -35.11
N VAL A 274 19.25 -49.35 -35.23
CA VAL A 274 19.61 -50.75 -35.47
C VAL A 274 20.45 -50.78 -36.75
N PRO A 275 21.71 -51.23 -36.71
CA PRO A 275 22.50 -51.34 -37.93
C PRO A 275 21.74 -52.21 -38.93
N GLN A 276 21.36 -51.63 -40.08
CA GLN A 276 20.87 -52.45 -41.19
C GLN A 276 22.08 -53.27 -41.70
N THR A 277 22.26 -54.44 -41.11
CA THR A 277 23.08 -55.43 -41.73
C THR A 277 22.23 -56.07 -42.81
N GLY A 278 22.49 -55.67 -44.07
CA GLY A 278 22.00 -56.39 -45.22
C GLY A 278 22.64 -57.76 -45.25
N ASP A 279 21.93 -58.75 -44.77
CA ASP A 279 22.17 -60.17 -45.15
C ASP A 279 20.85 -60.90 -44.93
N ASP A 280 20.33 -61.48 -46.08
CA ASP A 280 19.13 -62.27 -46.18
C ASP A 280 19.34 -63.62 -45.54
N GLN A 281 19.31 -63.72 -44.22
CA GLN A 281 19.07 -65.02 -43.55
C GLN A 281 18.14 -64.85 -42.37
N TRP A 282 16.87 -65.13 -42.59
CA TRP A 282 15.86 -65.24 -41.54
C TRP A 282 16.24 -66.32 -40.52
N LYS A 283 16.74 -65.89 -39.37
CA LYS A 283 16.65 -66.61 -38.10
C LYS A 283 15.86 -65.83 -37.14
N PRO A 284 14.73 -66.29 -36.57
CA PRO A 284 14.00 -65.54 -35.57
C PRO A 284 14.86 -65.45 -34.29
N ILE A 285 15.41 -64.32 -33.99
CA ILE A 285 15.98 -64.01 -32.66
C ILE A 285 14.80 -63.70 -31.75
N LEU A 286 14.49 -64.63 -30.85
CA LEU A 286 13.57 -64.34 -29.74
C LEU A 286 14.23 -63.32 -28.79
N LEU A 287 13.86 -62.10 -28.92
CA LEU A 287 14.28 -61.04 -27.96
C LEU A 287 13.40 -61.19 -26.72
N PHE A 288 13.97 -61.75 -25.65
CA PHE A 288 13.33 -61.63 -24.32
C PHE A 288 13.59 -60.22 -23.81
N VAL A 289 12.59 -59.31 -23.94
CA VAL A 289 12.56 -58.07 -23.19
C VAL A 289 12.22 -58.43 -21.75
N LEU A 290 13.21 -58.51 -20.91
CA LEU A 290 13.04 -58.53 -19.45
C LEU A 290 12.57 -57.14 -19.03
N LEU A 291 11.26 -56.94 -19.00
CA LEU A 291 10.67 -55.84 -18.22
C LEU A 291 11.00 -56.09 -16.76
N GLY A 292 12.03 -55.41 -16.28
CA GLY A 292 12.35 -55.34 -14.87
C GLY A 292 11.26 -54.56 -14.13
N VAL A 293 10.15 -55.22 -13.85
CA VAL A 293 9.22 -54.70 -12.83
C VAL A 293 9.96 -54.85 -11.50
N SER A 294 10.39 -53.75 -10.94
CA SER A 294 11.02 -53.73 -9.61
C SER A 294 10.06 -54.36 -8.60
N ALA A 295 10.50 -55.47 -7.99
CA ALA A 295 9.75 -56.23 -7.00
C ALA A 295 9.53 -55.53 -5.65
N ALA A 296 9.80 -54.22 -5.58
CA ALA A 296 9.65 -53.42 -4.37
C ALA A 296 8.18 -53.09 -4.01
N GLY A 297 7.27 -53.03 -5.02
CA GLY A 297 5.86 -52.71 -4.79
C GLY A 297 5.00 -53.91 -4.29
N LEU A 298 5.41 -55.16 -4.54
CA LEU A 298 4.63 -56.34 -4.15
C LEU A 298 4.93 -56.84 -2.74
N MET A 299 6.05 -56.51 -2.13
CA MET A 299 6.32 -56.86 -0.71
C MET A 299 5.60 -55.99 0.30
N ALA A 300 5.23 -54.78 -0.02
CA ALA A 300 4.54 -53.87 0.90
C ALA A 300 3.06 -54.30 1.12
N THR A 301 2.42 -54.90 0.10
CA THR A 301 1.02 -55.35 0.21
C THR A 301 0.84 -56.66 0.95
N MET A 302 1.85 -57.55 0.94
CA MET A 302 1.78 -58.82 1.69
C MET A 302 2.05 -58.68 3.19
N ILE A 303 2.85 -57.68 3.60
CA ILE A 303 3.12 -57.41 5.03
C ILE A 303 1.93 -56.74 5.71
N TYR A 304 1.16 -55.92 4.99
CA TYR A 304 -0.04 -55.27 5.54
C TYR A 304 -1.20 -56.22 5.82
N LYS A 305 -1.36 -57.29 5.01
CA LYS A 305 -2.42 -58.28 5.23
C LYS A 305 -2.15 -59.27 6.36
N LYS A 306 -0.89 -59.39 6.82
CA LYS A 306 -0.53 -60.31 7.94
C LYS A 306 -0.61 -59.68 9.33
N LYS A 307 -0.79 -58.38 9.43
CA LYS A 307 -0.80 -57.66 10.73
C LYS A 307 -2.20 -57.30 11.25
N HIS A 308 -3.27 -57.57 10.46
CA HIS A 308 -4.65 -57.30 10.89
C HIS A 308 -5.59 -58.51 10.82
N GLY A 309 -5.04 -59.71 10.83
CA GLY A 309 -5.82 -60.94 10.87
C GLY A 309 -5.57 -61.75 12.14
N LYS A 310 -5.82 -61.18 13.33
CA LYS A 310 -6.09 -61.85 14.62
C LYS A 310 -6.48 -60.83 15.67
N ALA A 311 -7.76 -60.68 15.84
CA ALA A 311 -8.46 -60.54 17.14
C ALA A 311 -9.95 -60.50 16.81
N GLU A 312 -10.57 -61.42 17.34
CA GLU A 312 -11.97 -61.80 17.45
C GLU A 312 -13.00 -60.70 17.25
#